data_cc3f9cf4d367973d638df26b7306b21f
#
_entry.id   cc3f9cf4d367973d638df26b7306b21f
#
_cell.length_a   1.000
_cell.length_b   1.000
_cell.length_c   1.000
_cell.angle_alpha   90.00
_cell.angle_beta   90.00
_cell.angle_gamma   90.00
#
_symmetry.space_group_name_H-M   'P 1'
#
loop_
_entity.id
_entity.type
_entity.pdbx_description
1 polymer ?
#
loop_
_entity_poly.entity_id
_entity_poly.type
_entity_poly.pdbx_seq_one_letter_code
_entity_poly.pdbx_strand_id
1 'polypeptide(L)'
;MKKLPKLGCACEKHDLSESEYRTSIVGTDFTSDKNAEVSIIQCRLCQRIWLKYTVESETSPELSRWFKGIIAKKEVAEMKPENAIEYLENLQWYIGGGNFFGNKEVFGEGKLNL
;
A
#
# COMPACT_ATOMS: atom_id res chain seq x y z
N MET A 1 -18.73 14.55 1.15
CA MET A 1 -17.72 13.75 1.84
C MET A 1 -17.93 12.26 1.52
N LYS A 2 -16.91 11.61 1.04
CA LYS A 2 -17.01 10.18 0.73
C LYS A 2 -17.07 9.36 2.01
N LYS A 3 -18.03 8.45 2.07
CA LYS A 3 -18.12 7.50 3.17
C LYS A 3 -17.18 6.34 2.88
N LEU A 4 -16.20 6.10 3.73
CA LEU A 4 -15.28 5.00 3.57
C LEU A 4 -15.97 3.67 3.88
N PRO A 5 -15.71 2.61 3.10
CA PRO A 5 -16.31 1.31 3.37
C PRO A 5 -15.77 0.72 4.66
N LYS A 6 -16.61 -0.01 5.38
CA LYS A 6 -16.15 -0.83 6.49
C LYS A 6 -15.64 -2.14 5.91
N LEU A 7 -14.38 -2.42 6.11
CA LEU A 7 -13.79 -3.63 5.56
C LEU A 7 -14.00 -4.85 6.45
N GLY A 8 -14.12 -4.65 7.75
CA GLY A 8 -14.45 -5.74 8.68
C GLY A 8 -13.36 -6.77 8.87
N CYS A 9 -12.17 -6.55 8.33
CA CYS A 9 -11.04 -7.46 8.46
C CYS A 9 -9.83 -6.70 9.02
N ALA A 10 -9.04 -7.39 9.84
CA ALA A 10 -7.84 -6.80 10.42
C ALA A 10 -6.78 -6.41 9.39
N CYS A 11 -6.89 -6.91 8.13
CA CYS A 11 -5.94 -6.54 7.09
C CYS A 11 -6.01 -5.06 6.68
N GLU A 12 -7.06 -4.36 7.05
CA GLU A 12 -7.15 -2.91 6.85
C GLU A 12 -6.20 -2.16 7.78
N LYS A 13 -5.73 -2.83 8.84
CA LYS A 13 -4.76 -2.28 9.79
C LYS A 13 -3.39 -2.92 9.53
N HIS A 14 -2.34 -2.31 10.04
CA HIS A 14 -0.99 -2.78 9.83
C HIS A 14 -0.46 -3.61 11.02
N ASP A 15 -1.34 -4.25 11.73
CA ASP A 15 -0.97 -5.03 12.92
C ASP A 15 -1.08 -6.55 12.73
N LEU A 16 -1.43 -7.01 11.52
CA LEU A 16 -1.39 -8.43 11.22
C LEU A 16 0.06 -8.90 11.05
N SER A 17 0.37 -10.08 11.56
CA SER A 17 1.69 -10.68 11.37
C SER A 17 1.87 -11.11 9.91
N GLU A 18 3.13 -11.23 9.47
CA GLU A 18 3.45 -11.67 8.12
C GLU A 18 2.87 -13.04 7.78
N SER A 19 2.68 -13.89 8.79
CA SER A 19 2.10 -15.22 8.58
C SER A 19 0.65 -15.16 8.11
N GLU A 20 -0.02 -14.04 8.29
CA GLU A 20 -1.43 -13.87 7.88
C GLU A 20 -1.56 -13.24 6.49
N TYR A 21 -0.44 -12.92 5.86
CA TYR A 21 -0.39 -12.40 4.50
C TYR A 21 0.38 -13.34 3.59
N ARG A 22 -0.02 -13.35 2.33
CA ARG A 22 0.78 -13.92 1.26
C ARG A 22 1.36 -12.73 0.49
N THR A 23 2.68 -12.62 0.44
CA THR A 23 3.36 -11.49 -0.18
C THR A 23 4.09 -11.90 -1.45
N SER A 24 3.93 -11.12 -2.51
CA SER A 24 4.69 -11.26 -3.75
C SER A 24 5.30 -9.92 -4.09
N ILE A 25 6.62 -9.90 -4.32
CA ILE A 25 7.32 -8.67 -4.67
C ILE A 25 7.15 -8.39 -6.17
N VAL A 26 6.64 -7.21 -6.51
CA VAL A 26 6.54 -6.78 -7.91
C VAL A 26 7.88 -6.22 -8.38
N GLY A 27 8.51 -5.40 -7.57
CA GLY A 27 9.81 -4.82 -7.89
C GLY A 27 9.99 -3.45 -7.23
N THR A 28 10.98 -2.71 -7.70
CA THR A 28 11.29 -1.37 -7.20
C THR A 28 10.86 -0.32 -8.21
N ASP A 29 10.16 0.70 -7.74
CA ASP A 29 9.79 1.85 -8.56
C ASP A 29 10.94 2.86 -8.55
N PHE A 30 11.58 3.03 -9.71
CA PHE A 30 12.67 3.98 -9.90
C PHE A 30 12.20 5.30 -10.52
N THR A 31 10.88 5.45 -10.74
CA THR A 31 10.35 6.69 -11.35
C THR A 31 10.31 7.83 -10.33
N SER A 32 10.30 7.51 -9.04
CA SER A 32 10.40 8.51 -7.99
C SER A 32 11.83 8.52 -7.43
N ASP A 33 12.21 9.62 -6.81
CA ASP A 33 13.53 9.75 -6.18
C ASP A 33 13.68 8.85 -4.95
N LYS A 34 12.63 8.17 -4.55
CA LYS A 34 12.57 7.43 -3.28
C LYS A 34 12.85 5.94 -3.41
N ASN A 35 12.90 5.39 -4.63
CA ASN A 35 13.17 3.97 -4.87
C ASN A 35 12.28 3.06 -4.01
N ALA A 36 10.97 3.19 -4.19
CA ALA A 36 10.00 2.48 -3.37
C ALA A 36 9.84 1.03 -3.81
N GLU A 37 9.63 0.14 -2.82
CA GLU A 37 9.32 -1.25 -3.09
C GLU A 37 7.82 -1.40 -3.36
N VAL A 38 7.49 -2.11 -4.43
CA VAL A 38 6.11 -2.42 -4.79
C VAL A 38 5.86 -3.91 -4.57
N SER A 39 4.82 -4.22 -3.82
CA SER A 39 4.46 -5.60 -3.51
C SER A 39 2.95 -5.80 -3.60
N ILE A 40 2.56 -7.05 -3.79
CA ILE A 40 1.17 -7.50 -3.72
C ILE A 40 1.04 -8.34 -2.46
N ILE A 41 0.11 -7.98 -1.60
CA ILE A 41 -0.18 -8.76 -0.39
C ILE A 41 -1.61 -9.25 -0.43
N GLN A 42 -1.80 -10.51 -0.05
CA GLN A 42 -3.13 -11.09 0.04
C GLN A 42 -3.40 -11.53 1.47
N CYS A 43 -4.49 -11.05 2.03
CA CYS A 43 -4.91 -11.44 3.36
C CYS A 43 -5.40 -12.89 3.34
N ARG A 44 -4.86 -13.74 4.21
CA ARG A 44 -5.28 -15.14 4.30
C ARG A 44 -6.62 -15.31 4.98
N LEU A 45 -7.08 -14.27 5.70
CA LEU A 45 -8.34 -14.32 6.42
C LEU A 45 -9.54 -14.00 5.52
N CYS A 46 -9.45 -12.94 4.72
CA CYS A 46 -10.56 -12.50 3.87
C CYS A 46 -10.28 -12.62 2.38
N GLN A 47 -9.07 -13.06 1.99
CA GLN A 47 -8.64 -13.22 0.59
C GLN A 47 -8.53 -11.90 -0.17
N ARG A 48 -8.64 -10.76 0.50
CA ARG A 48 -8.49 -9.46 -0.16
C ARG A 48 -7.07 -9.25 -0.62
N ILE A 49 -6.91 -8.67 -1.82
CA ILE A 49 -5.60 -8.43 -2.41
C ILE A 49 -5.32 -6.94 -2.35
N TRP A 50 -4.12 -6.59 -1.86
CA TRP A 50 -3.68 -5.21 -1.73
C TRP A 50 -2.43 -4.97 -2.56
N LEU A 51 -2.38 -3.81 -3.21
CA LEU A 51 -1.15 -3.27 -3.81
C LEU A 51 -0.51 -2.37 -2.77
N LYS A 52 0.73 -2.68 -2.39
CA LYS A 52 1.45 -1.93 -1.36
C LYS A 52 2.67 -1.23 -1.97
N TYR A 53 2.80 0.03 -1.68
CA TYR A 53 3.92 0.89 -2.11
C TYR A 53 4.64 1.37 -0.85
N THR A 54 5.89 0.96 -0.69
CA THR A 54 6.65 1.21 0.54
C THR A 54 7.84 2.10 0.25
N VAL A 55 7.89 3.24 0.94
CA VAL A 55 9.01 4.18 0.87
C VAL A 55 9.77 4.09 2.17
N GLU A 56 11.03 3.62 2.10
CA GLU A 56 11.90 3.56 3.26
C GLU A 56 13.06 4.53 3.07
N SER A 57 13.40 5.27 4.12
CA SER A 57 14.54 6.16 4.12
C SER A 57 15.57 5.63 5.10
N GLU A 58 16.75 5.25 4.59
CA GLU A 58 17.83 4.76 5.44
C GLU A 58 18.47 5.87 6.26
N THR A 59 18.46 7.09 5.70
CA THR A 59 19.09 8.25 6.37
C THR A 59 18.11 8.97 7.28
N SER A 60 16.80 8.85 7.05
CA SER A 60 15.77 9.54 7.81
C SER A 60 14.59 8.59 8.04
N PRO A 61 14.73 7.61 8.98
CA PRO A 61 13.67 6.62 9.20
C PRO A 61 12.32 7.22 9.53
N GLU A 62 12.29 8.43 10.11
CA GLU A 62 11.05 9.14 10.40
C GLU A 62 10.25 9.53 9.16
N LEU A 63 10.87 9.46 7.99
CA LEU A 63 10.19 9.73 6.71
C LEU A 63 9.66 8.47 6.03
N SER A 64 9.88 7.31 6.63
CA SER A 64 9.40 6.03 6.09
C SER A 64 7.89 5.97 6.12
N ARG A 65 7.30 5.51 5.02
CA ARG A 65 5.84 5.42 4.87
C ARG A 65 5.48 4.36 3.86
N TRP A 66 4.25 3.89 3.95
CA TRP A 66 3.71 2.93 2.99
C TRP A 66 2.28 3.30 2.65
N PHE A 67 1.85 2.85 1.48
CA PHE A 67 0.48 3.04 1.01
C PHE A 67 -0.02 1.71 0.47
N LYS A 68 -1.25 1.36 0.78
CA LYS A 68 -1.87 0.16 0.23
C LYS A 68 -3.29 0.44 -0.21
N GLY A 69 -3.65 -0.13 -1.36
CA GLY A 69 -4.99 -0.03 -1.90
C GLY A 69 -5.43 -1.37 -2.46
N ILE A 70 -6.73 -1.56 -2.55
CA ILE A 70 -7.28 -2.82 -3.05
C ILE A 70 -7.05 -2.91 -4.56
N ILE A 71 -6.47 -4.03 -5.01
CA ILE A 71 -6.22 -4.27 -6.42
C ILE A 71 -7.06 -5.46 -6.89
N ALA A 72 -7.63 -5.34 -8.09
CA ALA A 72 -8.40 -6.42 -8.69
C ALA A 72 -7.46 -7.55 -9.12
N LYS A 73 -7.88 -8.80 -8.90
CA LYS A 73 -7.07 -9.97 -9.23
C LYS A 73 -6.58 -9.96 -10.68
N LYS A 74 -7.44 -9.54 -11.61
CA LYS A 74 -7.10 -9.49 -13.04
C LYS A 74 -5.97 -8.49 -13.36
N GLU A 75 -5.75 -7.51 -12.51
CA GLU A 75 -4.74 -6.49 -12.73
C GLU A 75 -3.41 -6.82 -12.07
N VAL A 76 -3.37 -7.81 -11.19
CA VAL A 76 -2.15 -8.20 -10.50
C VAL A 76 -1.06 -8.63 -11.47
N ALA A 77 -1.42 -9.43 -12.48
CA ALA A 77 -0.46 -9.96 -13.44
C ALA A 77 0.14 -8.89 -14.35
N GLU A 78 -0.56 -7.78 -14.52
CA GLU A 78 -0.13 -6.67 -15.39
C GLU A 78 0.55 -5.54 -14.61
N MET A 79 0.54 -5.61 -13.29
CA MET A 79 1.09 -4.55 -12.47
C MET A 79 2.61 -4.48 -12.60
N LYS A 80 3.12 -3.28 -12.83
CA LYS A 80 4.54 -2.97 -12.88
C LYS A 80 4.86 -1.96 -11.80
N PRO A 81 6.11 -1.94 -11.27
CA PRO A 81 6.46 -0.98 -10.21
C PRO A 81 6.18 0.46 -10.60
N GLU A 82 6.49 0.85 -11.85
CA GLU A 82 6.29 2.22 -12.32
C GLU A 82 4.82 2.62 -12.46
N ASN A 83 3.90 1.68 -12.41
CA ASN A 83 2.46 1.95 -12.52
C ASN A 83 1.76 2.03 -11.17
N ALA A 84 2.45 1.68 -10.08
CA ALA A 84 1.83 1.54 -8.76
C ALA A 84 1.28 2.85 -8.23
N ILE A 85 2.03 3.95 -8.37
CA ILE A 85 1.59 5.27 -7.89
C ILE A 85 0.29 5.67 -8.59
N GLU A 86 0.27 5.59 -9.92
CA GLU A 86 -0.90 5.95 -10.70
C GLU A 86 -2.11 5.10 -10.33
N TYR A 87 -1.90 3.79 -10.14
CA TYR A 87 -2.98 2.89 -9.75
C TYR A 87 -3.59 3.32 -8.41
N LEU A 88 -2.75 3.57 -7.40
CA LEU A 88 -3.22 3.95 -6.08
C LEU A 88 -3.92 5.31 -6.11
N GLU A 89 -3.37 6.27 -6.85
CA GLU A 89 -3.95 7.62 -6.92
C GLU A 89 -5.30 7.65 -7.63
N ASN A 90 -5.60 6.66 -8.46
CA ASN A 90 -6.87 6.55 -9.16
C ASN A 90 -7.92 5.76 -8.38
N LEU A 91 -7.57 5.14 -7.27
CA LEU A 91 -8.54 4.47 -6.41
C LEU A 91 -9.39 5.50 -5.68
N GLN A 92 -10.60 5.08 -5.27
CA GLN A 92 -11.46 5.95 -4.47
C GLN A 92 -10.84 6.29 -3.13
N TRP A 93 -10.06 5.35 -2.58
CA TRP A 93 -9.35 5.53 -1.33
C TRP A 93 -8.20 4.52 -1.24
N TYR A 94 -7.25 4.83 -0.39
CA TYR A 94 -6.16 3.93 -0.01
C TYR A 94 -5.82 4.17 1.46
N ILE A 95 -4.99 3.30 2.03
CA ILE A 95 -4.55 3.43 3.41
C ILE A 95 -3.06 3.73 3.40
N GLY A 96 -2.66 4.73 4.18
CA GLY A 96 -1.25 5.05 4.38
C GLY A 96 -0.85 4.83 5.83
N GLY A 97 0.42 4.61 6.05
CA GLY A 97 0.95 4.44 7.40
C GLY A 97 2.46 4.59 7.44
N GLY A 98 3.06 4.26 8.58
CA GLY A 98 4.49 4.37 8.82
C GLY A 98 4.86 5.58 9.64
N ASN A 99 6.18 5.76 9.85
CA ASN A 99 6.69 6.81 10.74
C ASN A 99 6.31 8.21 10.30
N PHE A 100 6.24 8.45 8.99
CA PHE A 100 5.85 9.75 8.44
C PHE A 100 4.48 10.21 8.96
N PHE A 101 3.57 9.27 9.23
CA PHE A 101 2.23 9.54 9.73
C PHE A 101 2.11 9.31 11.23
N GLY A 102 3.23 9.32 11.97
CA GLY A 102 3.22 9.10 13.40
C GLY A 102 2.82 7.68 13.80
N ASN A 103 3.10 6.70 12.96
CA ASN A 103 2.75 5.29 13.15
C ASN A 103 1.24 5.04 13.26
N LYS A 104 0.45 5.88 12.60
CA LYS A 104 -1.00 5.71 12.52
C LYS A 104 -1.40 5.41 11.08
N GLU A 105 -2.41 4.56 10.91
CA GLU A 105 -3.01 4.37 9.59
C GLU A 105 -3.90 5.56 9.29
N VAL A 106 -3.79 6.06 8.04
CA VAL A 106 -4.62 7.16 7.57
C VAL A 106 -5.26 6.76 6.25
N PHE A 107 -6.53 7.12 6.08
CA PHE A 107 -7.20 6.96 4.78
C PHE A 107 -6.87 8.17 3.92
N GLY A 108 -6.57 7.90 2.65
CA GLY A 108 -6.27 8.95 1.70
C GLY A 108 -6.99 8.74 0.38
N GLU A 109 -7.00 9.79 -0.43
CA GLU A 109 -7.48 9.74 -1.81
C GLU A 109 -6.68 10.73 -2.63
N GLY A 110 -6.61 10.50 -3.95
CA GLY A 110 -5.84 11.34 -4.84
C GLY A 110 -4.34 11.13 -4.69
N LYS A 111 -3.56 12.19 -4.76
CA LYS A 111 -2.10 12.10 -4.76
C LYS A 111 -1.53 11.53 -3.48
N LEU A 112 -0.54 10.65 -3.65
CA LEU A 112 0.20 10.11 -2.50
C LEU A 112 1.17 11.16 -1.95
N ASN A 113 1.40 11.12 -0.64
CA ASN A 113 2.39 11.96 0.04
C ASN A 113 3.78 11.32 -0.06
N LEU A 114 4.41 11.51 -1.19
CA LEU A 114 5.74 10.93 -1.45
C LEU A 114 6.87 11.90 -1.18
#